data_3e04b9c19cd565cac4e3a17e20695d19
#
_entry.id   3e04b9c19cd565cac4e3a17e20695d19
#
_cell.length_a   1.000
_cell.length_b   1.000
_cell.length_c   1.000
_cell.angle_alpha   90.00
_cell.angle_beta   90.00
_cell.angle_gamma   90.00
#
_symmetry.space_group_name_H-M   'P 1'
#
loop_
_entity.id
_entity.type
_entity.pdbx_description
1 polymer ?
#
loop_
_entity_poly.entity_id
_entity_poly.type
_entity_poly.pdbx_seq_one_letter_code
_entity_poly.pdbx_strand_id
1 'polypeptide(L)'
;MKIYISTSDRYTALIEPFAFLFNKFWSSNQQVVILGYTKPDCKLPENFEFISMGISRNDPKEWSTDLRKYFQSIDDEWFVYGTEDMFLLSPVNFDSLNKLKTYMNPGVGRINITNDVYHRKDWLPVKDNVIKLTQNAEYRISCIYSIWNREYMLKYLQPEMTPWEFETKGSSATNNDGYEIIGLKSDFPIHL
;
A
#
# COMPACT_ATOMS: atom_id res chain seq x y z
N MET A 1 -0.73 -7.02 -11.92
CA MET A 1 -0.12 -6.09 -10.92
C MET A 1 0.04 -6.87 -9.64
N LYS A 2 1.24 -6.90 -9.07
CA LYS A 2 1.53 -7.61 -7.81
C LYS A 2 1.01 -6.83 -6.60
N ILE A 3 0.83 -7.55 -5.50
CA ILE A 3 0.48 -6.97 -4.20
C ILE A 3 1.62 -7.29 -3.23
N TYR A 4 2.14 -6.25 -2.61
CA TYR A 4 3.20 -6.33 -1.60
C TYR A 4 2.63 -5.98 -0.24
N ILE A 5 2.86 -6.86 0.73
CA ILE A 5 2.42 -6.70 2.12
C ILE A 5 3.65 -6.74 3.01
N SER A 6 3.93 -5.65 3.70
CA SER A 6 5.04 -5.65 4.67
C SER A 6 4.57 -6.14 6.03
N THR A 7 5.44 -6.86 6.72
CA THR A 7 5.24 -7.35 8.08
C THR A 7 6.52 -7.27 8.88
N SER A 8 6.41 -7.28 10.20
CA SER A 8 7.53 -7.45 11.12
C SER A 8 7.40 -8.77 11.87
N ASP A 9 8.50 -9.23 12.48
CA ASP A 9 8.50 -10.49 13.27
C ASP A 9 7.46 -10.48 14.40
N ARG A 10 7.12 -9.30 14.91
CA ARG A 10 6.11 -9.12 15.95
C ARG A 10 4.70 -9.49 15.48
N TYR A 11 4.42 -9.37 14.19
CA TYR A 11 3.08 -9.51 13.62
C TYR A 11 2.94 -10.70 12.65
N THR A 12 3.93 -11.60 12.60
CA THR A 12 3.88 -12.79 11.74
C THR A 12 2.67 -13.67 11.96
N ALA A 13 2.13 -13.71 13.19
CA ALA A 13 0.90 -14.45 13.51
C ALA A 13 -0.35 -13.91 12.79
N LEU A 14 -0.34 -12.67 12.28
CA LEU A 14 -1.44 -12.09 11.52
C LEU A 14 -1.47 -12.58 10.06
N ILE A 15 -0.38 -13.16 9.56
CA ILE A 15 -0.26 -13.55 8.14
C ILE A 15 -1.26 -14.67 7.79
N GLU A 16 -1.52 -15.62 8.66
CA GLU A 16 -2.47 -16.71 8.39
C GLU A 16 -3.91 -16.18 8.22
N PRO A 17 -4.51 -15.47 9.20
CA PRO A 17 -5.84 -14.88 9.02
C PRO A 17 -5.89 -13.85 7.89
N PHE A 18 -4.82 -13.09 7.66
CA PHE A 18 -4.70 -12.19 6.51
C PHE A 18 -4.84 -12.95 5.18
N ALA A 19 -4.04 -14.00 4.97
CA ALA A 19 -4.05 -14.77 3.74
C ALA A 19 -5.41 -15.47 3.50
N PHE A 20 -6.06 -15.96 4.56
CA PHE A 20 -7.40 -16.52 4.49
C PHE A 20 -8.42 -15.48 4.00
N LEU A 21 -8.48 -14.31 4.65
CA LEU A 21 -9.43 -13.25 4.30
C LEU A 21 -9.15 -12.64 2.93
N PHE A 22 -7.87 -12.50 2.58
CA PHE A 22 -7.46 -12.05 1.27
C PHE A 22 -7.99 -12.98 0.17
N ASN A 23 -7.76 -14.27 0.25
CA ASN A 23 -8.24 -15.24 -0.74
C ASN A 23 -9.77 -15.36 -0.78
N LYS A 24 -10.43 -15.16 0.35
CA LYS A 24 -11.89 -15.14 0.44
C LYS A 24 -12.51 -13.93 -0.26
N PHE A 25 -11.91 -12.75 -0.15
CA PHE A 25 -12.53 -11.50 -0.56
C PHE A 25 -11.87 -10.85 -1.78
N TRP A 26 -10.58 -11.10 -2.04
CA TRP A 26 -9.92 -10.63 -3.25
C TRP A 26 -9.93 -11.69 -4.35
N SER A 27 -9.00 -12.61 -4.31
CA SER A 27 -8.92 -13.77 -5.22
C SER A 27 -7.72 -14.65 -4.87
N SER A 28 -7.92 -15.97 -4.90
CA SER A 28 -6.83 -16.95 -4.81
C SER A 28 -5.91 -17.01 -6.04
N ASN A 29 -6.27 -16.30 -7.12
CA ASN A 29 -5.43 -16.18 -8.32
C ASN A 29 -4.52 -14.94 -8.30
N GLN A 30 -4.73 -14.04 -7.31
CA GLN A 30 -3.92 -12.83 -7.19
C GLN A 30 -2.62 -13.15 -6.47
N GLN A 31 -1.48 -12.87 -7.11
CA GLN A 31 -0.18 -13.03 -6.47
C GLN A 31 0.04 -11.97 -5.38
N VAL A 32 0.47 -12.45 -4.21
CA VAL A 32 0.79 -11.65 -3.03
C VAL A 32 2.20 -11.98 -2.57
N VAL A 33 3.01 -10.96 -2.35
CA VAL A 33 4.36 -11.08 -1.81
C VAL A 33 4.36 -10.50 -0.40
N ILE A 34 4.66 -11.34 0.58
CA ILE A 34 4.87 -10.92 1.97
C ILE A 34 6.34 -10.54 2.14
N LEU A 35 6.58 -9.30 2.52
CA LEU A 35 7.90 -8.76 2.81
C LEU A 35 8.10 -8.70 4.32
N GLY A 36 9.00 -9.50 4.85
CA GLY A 36 9.25 -9.58 6.30
C GLY A 36 10.68 -10.06 6.59
N TYR A 37 10.96 -10.40 7.82
CA TYR A 37 12.28 -10.86 8.23
C TYR A 37 12.29 -12.36 8.50
N THR A 38 11.44 -12.84 9.38
CA THR A 38 11.27 -14.27 9.68
C THR A 38 10.03 -14.81 8.96
N LYS A 39 10.20 -15.94 8.25
CA LYS A 39 9.09 -16.60 7.58
C LYS A 39 8.03 -17.01 8.60
N PRO A 40 6.74 -16.73 8.35
CA PRO A 40 5.66 -17.15 9.23
C PRO A 40 5.64 -18.68 9.43
N ASP A 41 5.33 -19.12 10.65
CA ASP A 41 5.15 -20.55 10.97
C ASP A 41 3.73 -20.99 10.62
N CYS A 42 3.34 -20.78 9.36
CA CYS A 42 2.08 -21.25 8.81
C CYS A 42 2.27 -21.67 7.35
N LYS A 43 1.38 -22.53 6.85
CA LYS A 43 1.37 -22.88 5.43
C LYS A 43 0.73 -21.75 4.63
N LEU A 44 1.54 -21.00 3.90
CA LEU A 44 1.04 -19.98 2.98
C LEU A 44 0.27 -20.63 1.81
N PRO A 45 -0.83 -20.03 1.33
CA PRO A 45 -1.50 -20.42 0.10
C PRO A 45 -0.56 -20.30 -1.12
N GLU A 46 -0.85 -21.05 -2.20
CA GLU A 46 0.02 -21.12 -3.40
C GLU A 46 0.25 -19.76 -4.09
N ASN A 47 -0.70 -18.84 -3.97
CA ASN A 47 -0.59 -17.49 -4.51
C ASN A 47 0.18 -16.52 -3.62
N PHE A 48 0.68 -16.97 -2.46
CA PHE A 48 1.49 -16.18 -1.53
C PHE A 48 2.95 -16.62 -1.57
N GLU A 49 3.83 -15.65 -1.70
CA GLU A 49 5.28 -15.82 -1.60
C GLU A 49 5.79 -15.02 -0.40
N PHE A 50 6.70 -15.59 0.39
CA PHE A 50 7.41 -14.87 1.43
C PHE A 50 8.84 -14.55 0.97
N ILE A 51 9.20 -13.26 1.03
CA ILE A 51 10.55 -12.78 0.75
C ILE A 51 11.11 -12.16 2.03
N SER A 52 12.25 -12.69 2.47
CA SER A 52 12.98 -12.12 3.60
C SER A 52 13.72 -10.85 3.19
N MET A 53 13.49 -9.76 3.91
CA MET A 53 14.23 -8.51 3.75
C MET A 53 15.59 -8.51 4.49
N GLY A 54 15.97 -9.64 5.10
CA GLY A 54 17.23 -9.79 5.84
C GLY A 54 17.03 -10.32 7.26
N ILE A 55 17.91 -9.93 8.17
CA ILE A 55 17.85 -10.29 9.59
C ILE A 55 17.31 -9.08 10.35
N SER A 56 16.22 -9.29 11.10
CA SER A 56 15.65 -8.23 11.95
C SER A 56 16.65 -7.81 13.04
N ARG A 57 16.81 -6.51 13.17
CA ARG A 57 17.61 -5.89 14.25
C ARG A 57 16.70 -5.41 15.41
N ASN A 58 15.39 -5.69 15.32
CA ASN A 58 14.37 -5.24 16.25
C ASN A 58 14.28 -3.70 16.37
N ASP A 59 14.68 -2.98 15.34
CA ASP A 59 14.56 -1.53 15.23
C ASP A 59 13.44 -1.21 14.21
N PRO A 60 12.35 -0.54 14.60
CA PRO A 60 11.28 -0.19 13.67
C PRO A 60 11.72 0.70 12.51
N LYS A 61 12.90 1.32 12.58
CA LYS A 61 13.47 2.13 11.50
C LYS A 61 14.10 1.29 10.39
N GLU A 62 14.45 0.03 10.66
CA GLU A 62 14.95 -0.89 9.63
C GLU A 62 13.94 -1.09 8.49
N TRP A 63 12.65 -1.05 8.84
CA TRP A 63 11.54 -1.26 7.91
C TRP A 63 11.67 -0.44 6.62
N SER A 64 11.84 0.86 6.70
CA SER A 64 11.91 1.71 5.50
C SER A 64 13.21 1.50 4.73
N THR A 65 14.33 1.26 5.42
CA THR A 65 15.63 1.02 4.80
C THR A 65 15.60 -0.26 3.96
N ASP A 66 15.06 -1.34 4.51
CA ASP A 66 15.06 -2.64 3.85
C ASP A 66 13.95 -2.72 2.79
N LEU A 67 12.77 -2.14 3.07
CA LEU A 67 11.70 -2.02 2.08
C LEU A 67 12.13 -1.18 0.87
N ARG A 68 12.88 -0.08 1.09
CA ARG A 68 13.45 0.72 0.01
C ARG A 68 14.40 -0.08 -0.86
N LYS A 69 15.33 -0.85 -0.25
CA LYS A 69 16.24 -1.72 -0.99
C LYS A 69 15.48 -2.73 -1.85
N TYR A 70 14.43 -3.32 -1.28
CA TYR A 70 13.60 -4.26 -2.02
C TYR A 70 12.94 -3.59 -3.23
N PHE A 71 12.25 -2.47 -3.05
CA PHE A 71 11.60 -1.77 -4.18
C PHE A 71 12.57 -1.18 -5.20
N GLN A 72 13.83 -0.94 -4.84
CA GLN A 72 14.89 -0.59 -5.79
C GLN A 72 15.34 -1.79 -6.65
N SER A 73 15.15 -3.02 -6.18
CA SER A 73 15.59 -4.25 -6.86
C SER A 73 14.55 -4.86 -7.82
N ILE A 74 13.32 -4.33 -7.85
CA ILE A 74 12.24 -4.83 -8.71
C ILE A 74 11.96 -3.86 -9.85
N ASP A 75 11.33 -4.39 -10.93
CA ASP A 75 10.97 -3.61 -12.14
C ASP A 75 9.49 -3.24 -12.20
N ASP A 76 8.66 -3.64 -11.23
CA ASP A 76 7.24 -3.30 -11.19
C ASP A 76 7.07 -1.77 -11.09
N GLU A 77 6.63 -1.12 -12.16
CA GLU A 77 6.38 0.32 -12.18
C GLU A 77 5.23 0.72 -11.26
N TRP A 78 4.19 -0.14 -11.22
CA TRP A 78 2.99 0.02 -10.39
C TRP A 78 2.69 -1.26 -9.64
N PHE A 79 2.36 -1.14 -8.36
CA PHE A 79 1.99 -2.25 -7.50
C PHE A 79 1.00 -1.82 -6.41
N VAL A 80 0.28 -2.77 -5.84
CA VAL A 80 -0.48 -2.52 -4.61
C VAL A 80 0.45 -2.73 -3.41
N TYR A 81 0.37 -1.84 -2.44
CA TYR A 81 1.07 -1.97 -1.17
C TYR A 81 0.11 -1.78 0.00
N GLY A 82 0.35 -2.54 1.08
CA GLY A 82 -0.35 -2.47 2.36
C GLY A 82 0.44 -3.18 3.46
N THR A 83 -0.17 -3.28 4.63
CA THR A 83 0.36 -3.98 5.80
C THR A 83 -0.54 -5.16 6.19
N GLU A 84 0.00 -6.11 6.94
CA GLU A 84 -0.63 -7.38 7.30
C GLU A 84 -1.83 -7.27 8.25
N ASP A 85 -1.96 -6.15 8.95
CA ASP A 85 -3.04 -5.87 9.90
C ASP A 85 -4.31 -5.30 9.25
N MET A 86 -4.27 -5.07 7.93
CA MET A 86 -5.38 -4.53 7.15
C MET A 86 -6.20 -5.66 6.54
N PHE A 87 -7.15 -6.19 7.31
CA PHE A 87 -8.01 -7.29 6.89
C PHE A 87 -9.16 -6.84 5.99
N LEU A 88 -9.36 -7.55 4.89
CA LEU A 88 -10.53 -7.32 4.03
C LEU A 88 -11.80 -7.79 4.74
N LEU A 89 -12.83 -6.95 4.77
CA LEU A 89 -14.11 -7.25 5.42
C LEU A 89 -15.21 -7.70 4.45
N SER A 90 -15.04 -7.45 3.15
CA SER A 90 -16.03 -7.78 2.11
C SER A 90 -15.34 -8.03 0.76
N PRO A 91 -16.06 -8.64 -0.21
CA PRO A 91 -15.53 -8.84 -1.56
C PRO A 91 -15.06 -7.55 -2.21
N VAL A 92 -13.93 -7.63 -2.91
CA VAL A 92 -13.34 -6.49 -3.65
C VAL A 92 -14.25 -6.08 -4.79
N ASN A 93 -14.53 -4.78 -4.89
CA ASN A 93 -15.22 -4.20 -6.03
C ASN A 93 -14.23 -3.99 -7.18
N PHE A 94 -14.14 -4.97 -8.07
CA PHE A 94 -13.22 -4.94 -9.21
C PHE A 94 -13.56 -3.89 -10.27
N ASP A 95 -14.82 -3.49 -10.41
CA ASP A 95 -15.21 -2.43 -11.35
C ASP A 95 -14.60 -1.10 -10.89
N SER A 96 -14.72 -0.78 -9.61
CA SER A 96 -14.09 0.40 -9.01
C SER A 96 -12.57 0.32 -9.04
N LEU A 97 -11.99 -0.84 -8.78
CA LEU A 97 -10.54 -1.05 -8.87
C LEU A 97 -10.04 -0.83 -10.30
N ASN A 98 -10.73 -1.36 -11.30
CA ASN A 98 -10.36 -1.20 -12.71
C ASN A 98 -10.56 0.25 -13.18
N LYS A 99 -11.61 0.93 -12.71
CA LYS A 99 -11.78 2.36 -12.94
C LYS A 99 -10.59 3.16 -12.42
N LEU A 100 -10.15 2.91 -11.19
CA LEU A 100 -9.00 3.60 -10.60
C LEU A 100 -7.69 3.32 -11.35
N LYS A 101 -7.48 2.11 -11.85
CA LYS A 101 -6.29 1.78 -12.68
C LYS A 101 -6.18 2.63 -13.94
N THR A 102 -7.27 3.17 -14.48
CA THR A 102 -7.22 4.06 -15.65
C THR A 102 -6.54 5.41 -15.37
N TYR A 103 -6.34 5.73 -14.09
CA TYR A 103 -5.63 6.94 -13.66
C TYR A 103 -4.12 6.73 -13.47
N MET A 104 -3.60 5.52 -13.70
CA MET A 104 -2.16 5.24 -13.63
C MET A 104 -1.43 5.99 -14.75
N ASN A 105 -0.70 7.03 -14.41
CA ASN A 105 0.12 7.83 -15.32
C ASN A 105 1.27 8.50 -14.54
N PRO A 106 2.33 9.01 -15.19
CA PRO A 106 3.50 9.57 -14.52
C PRO A 106 3.24 10.75 -13.57
N GLY A 107 2.11 11.45 -13.71
CA GLY A 107 1.71 12.53 -12.82
C GLY A 107 0.99 12.07 -11.55
N VAL A 108 0.68 10.77 -11.43
CA VAL A 108 0.01 10.20 -10.25
C VAL A 108 1.00 9.42 -9.41
N GLY A 109 1.12 9.76 -8.14
CA GLY A 109 2.03 9.09 -7.22
C GLY A 109 1.39 7.90 -6.50
N ARG A 110 0.12 8.05 -6.07
CA ARG A 110 -0.61 7.05 -5.30
C ARG A 110 -2.09 7.07 -5.67
N ILE A 111 -2.69 5.89 -5.74
CA ILE A 111 -4.14 5.73 -5.91
C ILE A 111 -4.65 4.93 -4.72
N ASN A 112 -5.38 5.59 -3.84
CA ASN A 112 -6.00 4.95 -2.69
C ASN A 112 -7.18 4.08 -3.14
N ILE A 113 -7.23 2.84 -2.67
CA ILE A 113 -8.27 1.86 -3.02
C ILE A 113 -9.22 1.55 -1.86
N THR A 114 -9.16 2.36 -0.81
CA THR A 114 -10.06 2.32 0.37
C THR A 114 -10.83 3.64 0.50
N ASN A 115 -11.48 3.87 1.62
CA ASN A 115 -12.18 5.10 1.95
C ASN A 115 -11.29 6.20 2.56
N ASP A 116 -9.98 5.96 2.73
CA ASP A 116 -9.08 6.85 3.47
C ASP A 116 -9.04 8.27 2.89
N VAL A 117 -8.82 8.42 1.58
CA VAL A 117 -8.77 9.75 0.91
C VAL A 117 -10.07 10.54 1.10
N TYR A 118 -11.22 9.88 1.04
CA TYR A 118 -12.52 10.53 1.25
C TYR A 118 -12.67 11.07 2.67
N HIS A 119 -12.25 10.32 3.67
CA HIS A 119 -12.36 10.71 5.06
C HIS A 119 -11.42 11.86 5.46
N ARG A 120 -10.34 12.11 4.70
CA ARG A 120 -9.42 13.25 4.96
C ARG A 120 -10.08 14.60 4.74
N LYS A 121 -11.11 14.71 3.92
CA LYS A 121 -11.84 15.94 3.55
C LYS A 121 -11.04 17.00 2.77
N ASP A 122 -9.73 16.88 2.67
CA ASP A 122 -8.84 17.78 1.92
C ASP A 122 -8.68 17.33 0.46
N TRP A 123 -9.80 17.20 -0.25
CA TRP A 123 -9.81 16.73 -1.62
C TRP A 123 -10.62 17.63 -2.57
N LEU A 124 -10.31 17.53 -3.84
CA LEU A 124 -11.02 18.18 -4.95
C LEU A 124 -11.66 17.10 -5.84
N PRO A 125 -12.87 17.38 -6.40
CA PRO A 125 -13.46 16.49 -7.39
C PRO A 125 -12.64 16.48 -8.68
N VAL A 126 -12.55 15.31 -9.32
CA VAL A 126 -11.92 15.12 -10.63
C VAL A 126 -13.01 14.87 -11.67
N LYS A 127 -13.64 13.70 -11.62
CA LYS A 127 -14.73 13.31 -12.51
C LYS A 127 -15.55 12.20 -11.85
N ASP A 128 -16.88 12.24 -12.00
CA ASP A 128 -17.82 11.29 -11.40
C ASP A 128 -17.61 11.21 -9.87
N ASN A 129 -17.34 10.00 -9.34
CA ASN A 129 -17.01 9.80 -7.93
C ASN A 129 -15.50 9.83 -7.61
N VAL A 130 -14.65 10.18 -8.61
CA VAL A 130 -13.21 10.27 -8.43
C VAL A 130 -12.82 11.62 -7.83
N ILE A 131 -11.93 11.57 -6.85
CA ILE A 131 -11.40 12.71 -6.13
C ILE A 131 -9.87 12.66 -6.11
N LYS A 132 -9.24 13.81 -5.86
CA LYS A 132 -7.81 13.90 -5.59
C LYS A 132 -7.54 14.75 -4.35
N LEU A 133 -6.56 14.36 -3.56
CA LEU A 133 -6.10 15.17 -2.43
C LEU A 133 -5.53 16.50 -2.90
N THR A 134 -5.72 17.55 -2.10
CA THR A 134 -5.02 18.81 -2.30
C THR A 134 -3.52 18.63 -2.13
N GLN A 135 -2.72 19.56 -2.67
CA GLN A 135 -1.25 19.45 -2.64
C GLN A 135 -0.65 19.55 -1.24
N ASN A 136 -1.40 20.07 -0.27
CA ASN A 136 -0.97 20.24 1.12
C ASN A 136 -1.79 19.39 2.10
N ALA A 137 -2.53 18.39 1.60
CA ALA A 137 -3.33 17.51 2.45
C ALA A 137 -2.43 16.65 3.34
N GLU A 138 -2.91 16.39 4.55
CA GLU A 138 -2.28 15.40 5.41
C GLU A 138 -2.41 13.98 4.81
N TYR A 139 -1.47 13.11 5.16
CA TYR A 139 -1.46 11.71 4.73
C TYR A 139 -1.55 11.50 3.21
N ARG A 140 -0.92 12.38 2.44
CA ARG A 140 -0.65 12.13 1.01
C ARG A 140 0.19 10.86 0.82
N ILE A 141 1.02 10.54 1.80
CA ILE A 141 1.71 9.26 2.00
C ILE A 141 0.97 8.50 3.10
N SER A 142 0.62 7.24 2.86
CA SER A 142 -0.05 6.38 3.85
C SER A 142 0.24 4.92 3.55
N CYS A 143 0.42 4.10 4.59
CA CYS A 143 0.60 2.65 4.50
C CYS A 143 -0.70 1.89 4.21
N ILE A 144 -1.86 2.56 4.17
CA ILE A 144 -3.14 1.97 3.82
C ILE A 144 -3.12 1.49 2.36
N TYR A 145 -3.83 0.38 2.08
CA TYR A 145 -3.92 -0.20 0.74
C TYR A 145 -4.07 0.84 -0.36
N SER A 146 -3.08 0.89 -1.21
CA SER A 146 -3.03 1.81 -2.35
C SER A 146 -2.26 1.19 -3.52
N ILE A 147 -2.60 1.60 -4.73
CA ILE A 147 -1.75 1.40 -5.89
C ILE A 147 -0.69 2.50 -5.86
N TRP A 148 0.57 2.11 -5.89
CA TRP A 148 1.71 3.02 -5.82
C TRP A 148 2.47 3.05 -7.14
N ASN A 149 2.84 4.24 -7.56
CA ASN A 149 3.94 4.41 -8.50
C ASN A 149 5.25 4.17 -7.75
N ARG A 150 6.10 3.27 -8.26
CA ARG A 150 7.36 2.87 -7.58
C ARG A 150 8.30 4.06 -7.36
N GLU A 151 8.48 4.90 -8.37
CA GLU A 151 9.39 6.05 -8.27
C GLU A 151 8.90 7.05 -7.24
N TYR A 152 7.59 7.29 -7.20
CA TYR A 152 6.99 8.14 -6.19
C TYR A 152 7.17 7.57 -4.78
N MET A 153 6.93 6.28 -4.57
CA MET A 153 7.20 5.65 -3.28
C MET A 153 8.67 5.81 -2.89
N LEU A 154 9.60 5.46 -3.77
CA LEU A 154 11.04 5.55 -3.51
C LEU A 154 11.52 6.98 -3.26
N LYS A 155 10.86 7.99 -3.83
CA LYS A 155 11.18 9.41 -3.58
C LYS A 155 11.00 9.78 -2.10
N TYR A 156 9.98 9.24 -1.44
CA TYR A 156 9.60 9.61 -0.07
C TYR A 156 9.90 8.55 0.99
N LEU A 157 10.07 7.30 0.60
CA LEU A 157 10.50 6.23 1.50
C LEU A 157 12.00 6.37 1.78
N GLN A 158 12.37 7.26 2.70
CA GLN A 158 13.76 7.48 3.07
C GLN A 158 14.24 6.40 4.07
N PRO A 159 15.54 6.08 4.10
CA PRO A 159 16.11 5.19 5.11
C PRO A 159 15.84 5.67 6.54
N GLU A 160 15.82 4.75 7.47
CA GLU A 160 15.69 4.99 8.92
C GLU A 160 14.39 5.69 9.35
N MET A 161 13.31 5.47 8.59
CA MET A 161 11.96 5.87 8.97
C MET A 161 11.19 4.69 9.56
N THR A 162 10.40 4.96 10.60
CA THR A 162 9.31 4.08 11.01
C THR A 162 8.14 4.22 10.03
N PRO A 163 7.16 3.28 9.97
CA PRO A 163 5.95 3.44 9.19
C PRO A 163 5.22 4.78 9.48
N TRP A 164 5.11 5.17 10.73
CA TRP A 164 4.48 6.44 11.14
C TRP A 164 5.25 7.67 10.67
N GLU A 165 6.60 7.62 10.69
CA GLU A 165 7.42 8.71 10.16
C GLU A 165 7.31 8.81 8.64
N PHE A 166 7.19 7.66 7.94
CA PHE A 166 6.91 7.65 6.50
C PHE A 166 5.58 8.32 6.19
N GLU A 167 4.52 8.01 6.96
CA GLU A 167 3.22 8.65 6.77
C GLU A 167 3.26 10.16 7.09
N THR A 168 3.85 10.56 8.21
CA THR A 168 3.81 11.96 8.69
C THR A 168 4.86 12.84 8.01
N LYS A 169 6.15 12.47 8.12
CA LYS A 169 7.25 13.23 7.49
C LYS A 169 7.22 13.10 5.97
N GLY A 170 6.91 11.89 5.46
CA GLY A 170 6.73 11.65 4.04
C GLY A 170 5.62 12.54 3.47
N SER A 171 4.44 12.59 4.11
CA SER A 171 3.36 13.46 3.66
C SER A 171 3.76 14.94 3.65
N SER A 172 4.41 15.42 4.70
CA SER A 172 4.89 16.81 4.75
C SER A 172 5.89 17.11 3.63
N ALA A 173 6.73 16.15 3.26
CA ALA A 173 7.69 16.30 2.17
C ALA A 173 7.04 16.34 0.77
N THR A 174 5.77 15.90 0.64
CA THR A 174 5.02 15.92 -0.62
C THR A 174 4.32 17.26 -0.90
N ASN A 175 4.39 18.22 0.01
CA ASN A 175 3.69 19.49 -0.15
C ASN A 175 4.13 20.19 -1.43
N ASN A 176 3.15 20.47 -2.31
CA ASN A 176 3.35 21.12 -3.61
C ASN A 176 4.33 20.38 -4.54
N ASP A 177 4.42 19.04 -4.45
CA ASP A 177 5.30 18.23 -5.28
C ASP A 177 4.81 18.03 -6.72
N GLY A 178 3.56 18.43 -7.00
CA GLY A 178 2.92 18.33 -8.31
C GLY A 178 2.28 16.98 -8.61
N TYR A 179 2.53 15.92 -7.81
CA TYR A 179 1.90 14.62 -8.00
C TYR A 179 0.44 14.61 -7.52
N GLU A 180 -0.38 13.83 -8.19
CA GLU A 180 -1.76 13.61 -7.78
C GLU A 180 -1.87 12.36 -6.88
N ILE A 181 -2.69 12.45 -5.84
CA ILE A 181 -3.13 11.32 -5.00
C ILE A 181 -4.61 11.14 -5.24
N ILE A 182 -4.98 10.03 -5.87
CA ILE A 182 -6.33 9.75 -6.36
C ILE A 182 -7.07 8.83 -5.37
N GLY A 183 -8.38 8.99 -5.29
CA GLY A 183 -9.29 8.11 -4.55
C GLY A 183 -10.73 8.23 -5.04
N LEU A 184 -11.66 7.60 -4.33
CA LEU A 184 -13.10 7.67 -4.61
C LEU A 184 -13.86 8.31 -3.46
N LYS A 185 -15.07 8.82 -3.73
CA LYS A 185 -16.06 9.26 -2.73
C LYS A 185 -16.93 8.11 -2.23
N SER A 186 -17.20 7.12 -3.06
CA SER A 186 -18.08 5.98 -2.81
C SER A 186 -17.64 4.78 -3.63
N ASP A 187 -18.28 3.65 -3.40
CA ASP A 187 -18.03 2.40 -4.14
C ASP A 187 -16.55 2.00 -4.09
N PHE A 188 -15.97 2.09 -2.90
CA PHE A 188 -14.55 1.80 -2.69
C PHE A 188 -14.22 0.37 -3.11
N PRO A 189 -13.05 0.15 -3.76
CA PRO A 189 -12.60 -1.19 -4.10
C PRO A 189 -12.49 -2.13 -2.90
N ILE A 190 -12.04 -1.60 -1.77
CA ILE A 190 -11.74 -2.38 -0.55
C ILE A 190 -12.41 -1.73 0.66
N HIS A 191 -12.96 -2.59 1.52
CA HIS A 191 -13.43 -2.26 2.87
C HIS A 191 -12.58 -3.01 3.90
N LEU A 192 -12.02 -2.26 4.85
CA LEU A 192 -11.17 -2.72 5.95
C LEU A 192 -11.92 -2.70 7.26
#